data_1acabfb2fcf76e1813135e091300feb5
#
_entry.id   1acabfb2fcf76e1813135e091300feb5
#
_cell.length_a   1.000
_cell.length_b   1.000
_cell.length_c   1.000
_cell.angle_alpha   90.00
_cell.angle_beta   90.00
_cell.angle_gamma   90.00
#
_symmetry.space_group_name_H-M   'P 1'
#
loop_
_entity.id
_entity.type
_entity.pdbx_description
1 polymer ?
#
loop_
_entity_poly.entity_id
_entity_poly.type
_entity_poly.pdbx_seq_one_letter_code
_entity_poly.pdbx_strand_id
1 'polypeptide(L)'
;LLLETILTIENLTKKFGKLTAVDNLSFSIEKGNVYGILGPNGSGKSTTLGIVLNVVNKTSGSFSWFGGDVSTHNALKKVGAIIERPNFYPYMTAKQNLELVCKIKGVATTQVQKTLDTVGLLDRQDDTFKGFSLGMKQRLAIASALLNTPEILILDEPTNGLDPQGIHQIRGIIQKIASQGTTILLASHLLDEVEKVCTHVVVLSKGKSLYVGRVEQMNASFGFVTLQCSDMPGLKKVLEESTSFE
;
A
#
# COMPACT_ATOMS: atom_id res chain seq x y z
N LEU A 1 23.99 -5.74 10.87
CA LEU A 1 23.09 -6.69 10.20
C LEU A 1 22.69 -6.03 8.89
N LEU A 2 23.06 -6.65 7.75
CA LEU A 2 22.54 -6.26 6.44
C LEU A 2 21.03 -6.51 6.45
N LEU A 3 20.22 -5.48 6.20
CA LEU A 3 18.78 -5.62 6.08
C LEU A 3 18.47 -6.42 4.80
N GLU A 4 17.63 -7.44 4.93
CA GLU A 4 17.21 -8.28 3.80
C GLU A 4 16.29 -7.48 2.88
N THR A 5 16.70 -7.31 1.61
CA THR A 5 15.88 -6.59 0.62
C THR A 5 14.83 -7.51 0.02
N ILE A 6 13.57 -7.13 0.11
CA ILE A 6 12.42 -7.89 -0.44
C ILE A 6 12.13 -7.52 -1.90
N LEU A 7 12.17 -6.22 -2.23
CA LEU A 7 11.90 -5.74 -3.58
C LEU A 7 12.92 -4.65 -3.93
N THR A 8 13.54 -4.78 -5.10
CA THR A 8 14.36 -3.74 -5.71
C THR A 8 13.74 -3.32 -7.04
N ILE A 9 13.62 -2.04 -7.29
CA ILE A 9 13.16 -1.43 -8.54
C ILE A 9 14.27 -0.53 -9.05
N GLU A 10 14.65 -0.68 -10.33
CA GLU A 10 15.76 0.04 -10.95
C GLU A 10 15.33 0.62 -12.30
N ASN A 11 15.38 1.96 -12.40
CA ASN A 11 15.09 2.73 -13.61
C ASN A 11 13.79 2.31 -14.30
N LEU A 12 12.78 1.92 -13.51
CA LEU A 12 11.53 1.38 -14.01
C LEU A 12 10.77 2.43 -14.78
N THR A 13 10.40 2.08 -16.03
CA THR A 13 9.62 2.98 -16.90
C THR A 13 8.44 2.23 -17.51
N LYS A 14 7.29 2.90 -17.52
CA LYS A 14 6.08 2.42 -18.23
C LYS A 14 5.47 3.51 -19.08
N LYS A 15 5.31 3.20 -20.36
CA LYS A 15 4.61 4.06 -21.31
C LYS A 15 3.35 3.37 -21.84
N PHE A 16 2.25 4.11 -21.91
CA PHE A 16 1.02 3.73 -22.58
C PHE A 16 0.82 4.69 -23.77
N GLY A 17 1.23 4.28 -24.95
CA GLY A 17 1.30 5.16 -26.12
C GLY A 17 2.18 6.39 -25.83
N LYS A 18 1.57 7.58 -25.85
CA LYS A 18 2.27 8.86 -25.59
C LYS A 18 2.37 9.19 -24.08
N LEU A 19 1.60 8.51 -23.22
CA LEU A 19 1.60 8.76 -21.78
C LEU A 19 2.74 7.98 -21.12
N THR A 20 3.63 8.66 -20.41
CA THR A 20 4.60 8.03 -19.51
C THR A 20 3.99 7.98 -18.11
N ALA A 21 3.53 6.80 -17.72
CA ALA A 21 2.86 6.59 -16.41
C ALA A 21 3.87 6.37 -15.27
N VAL A 22 5.03 5.79 -15.55
CA VAL A 22 6.18 5.65 -14.63
C VAL A 22 7.42 6.02 -15.42
N ASP A 23 8.28 6.87 -14.86
CA ASP A 23 9.45 7.44 -15.54
C ASP A 23 10.70 7.30 -14.67
N ASN A 24 11.55 6.35 -15.01
CA ASN A 24 12.86 6.12 -14.39
C ASN A 24 12.82 5.97 -12.85
N LEU A 25 11.84 5.21 -12.36
CA LEU A 25 11.62 5.03 -10.92
C LEU A 25 12.60 4.00 -10.35
N SER A 26 13.28 4.37 -9.25
CA SER A 26 14.20 3.49 -8.52
C SER A 26 14.01 3.61 -7.02
N PHE A 27 13.79 2.49 -6.33
CA PHE A 27 13.80 2.37 -4.86
C PHE A 27 13.85 0.91 -4.44
N SER A 28 14.15 0.67 -3.16
CA SER A 28 14.17 -0.68 -2.57
C SER A 28 13.30 -0.77 -1.33
N ILE A 29 12.77 -1.95 -1.05
CA ILE A 29 11.97 -2.28 0.12
C ILE A 29 12.74 -3.31 0.96
N GLU A 30 13.00 -2.95 2.21
CA GLU A 30 13.64 -3.79 3.20
C GLU A 30 12.63 -4.52 4.06
N LYS A 31 12.94 -5.75 4.47
CA LYS A 31 12.09 -6.61 5.29
C LYS A 31 11.72 -5.97 6.63
N GLY A 32 10.48 -6.20 7.06
CA GLY A 32 9.99 -5.78 8.38
C GLY A 32 9.59 -4.30 8.47
N ASN A 33 9.67 -3.54 7.37
CA ASN A 33 9.27 -2.13 7.33
C ASN A 33 7.90 -1.94 6.66
N VAL A 34 7.30 -0.79 6.91
CA VAL A 34 6.07 -0.34 6.23
C VAL A 34 6.42 0.80 5.29
N TYR A 35 6.28 0.56 3.99
CA TYR A 35 6.55 1.54 2.93
C TYR A 35 5.24 2.12 2.40
N GLY A 36 5.19 3.44 2.27
CA GLY A 36 4.12 4.16 1.58
C GLY A 36 4.55 4.60 0.19
N ILE A 37 3.73 4.38 -0.83
CA ILE A 37 3.83 5.10 -2.10
C ILE A 37 2.78 6.20 -2.07
N LEU A 38 3.22 7.44 -1.89
CA LEU A 38 2.36 8.62 -1.77
C LEU A 38 2.32 9.39 -3.09
N GLY A 39 1.16 9.85 -3.48
CA GLY A 39 1.02 10.74 -4.64
C GLY A 39 -0.42 10.88 -5.12
N PRO A 40 -0.73 11.92 -5.89
CA PRO A 40 -2.07 12.16 -6.41
C PRO A 40 -2.52 11.05 -7.38
N ASN A 41 -3.80 11.03 -7.72
CA ASN A 41 -4.31 10.13 -8.75
C ASN A 41 -3.58 10.37 -10.07
N GLY A 42 -3.21 9.29 -10.76
CA GLY A 42 -2.42 9.35 -11.99
C GLY A 42 -0.91 9.57 -11.79
N SER A 43 -0.38 9.60 -10.56
CA SER A 43 1.06 9.73 -10.30
C SER A 43 1.90 8.49 -10.63
N GLY A 44 1.27 7.34 -10.93
CA GLY A 44 1.96 6.08 -11.30
C GLY A 44 1.94 5.00 -10.20
N LYS A 45 1.30 5.21 -9.05
CA LYS A 45 1.24 4.26 -7.91
C LYS A 45 0.75 2.88 -8.34
N SER A 46 -0.51 2.77 -8.76
CA SER A 46 -1.12 1.49 -9.16
C SER A 46 -0.43 0.86 -10.37
N THR A 47 0.11 1.67 -11.29
CA THR A 47 0.92 1.18 -12.42
C THR A 47 2.21 0.51 -11.91
N THR A 48 2.90 1.11 -10.96
CA THR A 48 4.11 0.55 -10.35
C THR A 48 3.77 -0.77 -9.64
N LEU A 49 2.70 -0.81 -8.83
CA LEU A 49 2.25 -2.04 -8.18
C LEU A 49 1.86 -3.12 -9.21
N GLY A 50 1.14 -2.75 -10.27
CA GLY A 50 0.78 -3.69 -11.32
C GLY A 50 1.99 -4.30 -12.05
N ILE A 51 3.08 -3.53 -12.21
CA ILE A 51 4.32 -4.05 -12.83
C ILE A 51 5.00 -5.06 -11.91
N VAL A 52 5.23 -4.73 -10.66
CA VAL A 52 5.94 -5.64 -9.73
C VAL A 52 5.14 -6.91 -9.43
N LEU A 53 3.81 -6.85 -9.54
CA LEU A 53 2.91 -8.00 -9.45
C LEU A 53 2.72 -8.76 -10.78
N ASN A 54 3.47 -8.36 -11.82
CA ASN A 54 3.44 -9.01 -13.13
C ASN A 54 2.07 -8.98 -13.85
N VAL A 55 1.23 -8.00 -13.51
CA VAL A 55 -0.08 -7.73 -14.16
C VAL A 55 0.10 -6.75 -15.33
N VAL A 56 1.06 -5.84 -15.22
CA VAL A 56 1.39 -4.84 -16.24
C VAL A 56 2.83 -5.04 -16.72
N ASN A 57 3.04 -5.14 -18.02
CA ASN A 57 4.40 -5.22 -18.60
C ASN A 57 5.10 -3.86 -18.50
N LYS A 58 6.32 -3.84 -18.01
CA LYS A 58 7.19 -2.65 -18.04
C LYS A 58 7.62 -2.31 -19.46
N THR A 59 7.98 -1.06 -19.71
CA THR A 59 8.58 -0.63 -21.01
C THR A 59 10.10 -0.79 -20.96
N SER A 60 10.75 -0.36 -19.85
CA SER A 60 12.20 -0.51 -19.61
C SER A 60 12.49 -0.54 -18.12
N GLY A 61 13.76 -0.68 -17.74
CA GLY A 61 14.20 -0.86 -16.37
C GLY A 61 14.04 -2.29 -15.87
N SER A 62 14.26 -2.51 -14.58
CA SER A 62 14.18 -3.82 -13.96
C SER A 62 13.53 -3.76 -12.58
N PHE A 63 13.08 -4.90 -12.11
CA PHE A 63 12.78 -5.13 -10.70
C PHE A 63 13.14 -6.57 -10.34
N SER A 64 13.47 -6.79 -9.09
CA SER A 64 13.76 -8.11 -8.55
C SER A 64 13.15 -8.28 -7.16
N TRP A 65 12.68 -9.49 -6.91
CA TRP A 65 12.17 -9.92 -5.61
C TRP A 65 13.22 -10.72 -4.85
N PHE A 66 13.30 -10.53 -3.53
CA PHE A 66 14.12 -11.34 -2.61
C PHE A 66 15.58 -11.46 -3.08
N GLY A 67 16.23 -10.33 -3.39
CA GLY A 67 17.61 -10.29 -3.85
C GLY A 67 17.85 -10.80 -5.28
N GLY A 68 16.80 -11.23 -5.99
CA GLY A 68 16.92 -11.77 -7.37
C GLY A 68 17.11 -13.30 -7.45
N ASP A 69 17.19 -13.99 -6.30
CA ASP A 69 17.45 -15.43 -6.23
C ASP A 69 16.27 -16.29 -6.71
N VAL A 70 15.08 -15.71 -6.82
CA VAL A 70 13.86 -16.42 -7.21
C VAL A 70 13.19 -15.78 -8.42
N SER A 71 12.61 -16.60 -9.30
CA SER A 71 11.80 -16.07 -10.40
C SER A 71 10.59 -15.28 -9.86
N THR A 72 10.12 -14.27 -10.60
CA THR A 72 8.93 -13.48 -10.24
C THR A 72 7.73 -14.37 -9.92
N HIS A 73 7.49 -15.43 -10.69
CA HIS A 73 6.40 -16.36 -10.44
C HIS A 73 6.49 -17.03 -9.05
N ASN A 74 7.65 -17.48 -8.63
CA ASN A 74 7.85 -18.09 -7.31
C ASN A 74 7.84 -17.05 -6.19
N ALA A 75 8.37 -15.86 -6.44
CA ALA A 75 8.31 -14.74 -5.51
C ALA A 75 6.87 -14.35 -5.18
N LEU A 76 6.00 -14.28 -6.17
CA LEU A 76 4.59 -13.90 -5.99
C LEU A 76 3.79 -14.89 -5.12
N LYS A 77 4.26 -16.12 -4.92
CA LYS A 77 3.67 -17.05 -3.95
C LYS A 77 3.86 -16.60 -2.49
N LYS A 78 4.87 -15.76 -2.24
CA LYS A 78 5.19 -15.16 -0.94
C LYS A 78 4.65 -13.73 -0.79
N VAL A 79 3.91 -13.24 -1.77
CA VAL A 79 3.30 -11.91 -1.80
C VAL A 79 1.80 -12.02 -1.56
N GLY A 80 1.28 -11.23 -0.64
CA GLY A 80 -0.16 -10.94 -0.53
C GLY A 80 -0.44 -9.61 -1.21
N ALA A 81 -1.45 -9.53 -2.06
CA ALA A 81 -1.75 -8.28 -2.74
C ALA A 81 -3.25 -8.02 -2.85
N ILE A 82 -3.62 -6.75 -2.71
CA ILE A 82 -4.94 -6.21 -3.05
C ILE A 82 -4.70 -5.03 -3.98
N ILE A 83 -5.17 -5.17 -5.22
CA ILE A 83 -5.19 -4.10 -6.21
C ILE A 83 -6.66 -3.87 -6.54
N GLU A 84 -7.08 -2.60 -6.52
CA GLU A 84 -8.45 -2.20 -6.78
C GLU A 84 -9.48 -2.78 -5.76
N ARG A 85 -10.71 -3.03 -6.23
CA ARG A 85 -11.79 -3.46 -5.35
C ARG A 85 -11.77 -4.97 -5.14
N PRO A 86 -12.05 -5.43 -3.91
CA PRO A 86 -12.17 -6.85 -3.63
C PRO A 86 -13.33 -7.45 -4.44
N ASN A 87 -13.02 -8.52 -5.17
CA ASN A 87 -14.00 -9.24 -5.99
C ASN A 87 -14.25 -10.64 -5.41
N PHE A 88 -15.35 -10.77 -4.68
CA PHE A 88 -15.79 -12.00 -4.05
C PHE A 88 -17.18 -12.40 -4.55
N TYR A 89 -17.55 -13.65 -4.37
CA TYR A 89 -18.88 -14.15 -4.71
C TYR A 89 -19.92 -13.62 -3.73
N PRO A 90 -20.91 -12.82 -4.19
CA PRO A 90 -21.81 -12.09 -3.30
C PRO A 90 -22.68 -12.99 -2.41
N TYR A 91 -23.04 -14.17 -2.89
CA TYR A 91 -23.92 -15.10 -2.20
C TYR A 91 -23.19 -16.14 -1.33
N MET A 92 -21.87 -16.18 -1.42
CA MET A 92 -21.03 -16.99 -0.53
C MET A 92 -20.79 -16.23 0.77
N THR A 93 -20.61 -16.99 1.87
CA THR A 93 -20.21 -16.40 3.15
C THR A 93 -18.77 -15.92 3.11
N ALA A 94 -18.34 -15.13 4.10
CA ALA A 94 -16.94 -14.70 4.21
C ALA A 94 -16.01 -15.91 4.26
N LYS A 95 -16.33 -16.92 5.08
CA LYS A 95 -15.60 -18.17 5.20
C LYS A 95 -15.51 -18.91 3.86
N GLN A 96 -16.64 -19.12 3.18
CA GLN A 96 -16.67 -19.82 1.88
C GLN A 96 -15.83 -19.12 0.82
N ASN A 97 -15.88 -17.77 0.76
CA ASN A 97 -15.05 -17.00 -0.15
C ASN A 97 -13.55 -17.22 0.13
N LEU A 98 -13.13 -17.19 1.40
CA LEU A 98 -11.73 -17.42 1.75
C LEU A 98 -11.30 -18.89 1.51
N GLU A 99 -12.16 -19.87 1.77
CA GLU A 99 -11.89 -21.28 1.47
C GLU A 99 -11.70 -21.49 -0.05
N LEU A 100 -12.48 -20.79 -0.88
CA LEU A 100 -12.31 -20.82 -2.34
C LEU A 100 -10.93 -20.22 -2.72
N VAL A 101 -10.56 -19.09 -2.12
CA VAL A 101 -9.22 -18.49 -2.34
C VAL A 101 -8.10 -19.44 -1.89
N CYS A 102 -8.28 -20.16 -0.78
CA CYS A 102 -7.32 -21.20 -0.35
C CYS A 102 -7.15 -22.27 -1.42
N LYS A 103 -8.24 -22.76 -2.01
CA LYS A 103 -8.19 -23.76 -3.11
C LYS A 103 -7.44 -23.23 -4.33
N ILE A 104 -7.70 -21.96 -4.73
CA ILE A 104 -7.03 -21.33 -5.87
C ILE A 104 -5.53 -21.14 -5.61
N LYS A 105 -5.17 -20.73 -4.39
CA LYS A 105 -3.75 -20.53 -4.00
C LYS A 105 -3.01 -21.83 -3.64
N GLY A 106 -3.70 -22.95 -3.50
CA GLY A 106 -3.12 -24.22 -3.06
C GLY A 106 -2.65 -24.19 -1.60
N VAL A 107 -3.33 -23.42 -0.73
CA VAL A 107 -3.00 -23.31 0.70
C VAL A 107 -4.06 -23.94 1.58
N ALA A 108 -3.69 -24.33 2.80
CA ALA A 108 -4.60 -24.99 3.73
C ALA A 108 -5.69 -24.06 4.23
N THR A 109 -6.94 -24.55 4.34
CA THR A 109 -8.08 -23.80 4.84
C THR A 109 -8.01 -23.48 6.34
N THR A 110 -7.08 -24.11 7.07
CA THR A 110 -6.81 -23.82 8.49
C THR A 110 -6.44 -22.37 8.77
N GLN A 111 -5.93 -21.64 7.76
CA GLN A 111 -5.59 -20.22 7.87
C GLN A 111 -6.84 -19.30 7.86
N VAL A 112 -8.00 -19.79 7.39
CA VAL A 112 -9.21 -18.96 7.22
C VAL A 112 -9.65 -18.32 8.53
N GLN A 113 -9.79 -19.10 9.59
CA GLN A 113 -10.22 -18.56 10.91
C GLN A 113 -9.21 -17.55 11.46
N LYS A 114 -7.91 -17.86 11.37
CA LYS A 114 -6.84 -16.96 11.83
C LYS A 114 -6.86 -15.63 11.09
N THR A 115 -7.03 -15.65 9.76
CA THR A 115 -7.07 -14.41 8.98
C THR A 115 -8.34 -13.61 9.24
N LEU A 116 -9.50 -14.27 9.40
CA LEU A 116 -10.75 -13.62 9.80
C LEU A 116 -10.64 -12.95 11.17
N ASP A 117 -10.02 -13.64 12.15
CA ASP A 117 -9.73 -13.05 13.47
C ASP A 117 -8.80 -11.83 13.36
N THR A 118 -7.72 -11.96 12.56
CA THR A 118 -6.77 -10.85 12.36
C THR A 118 -7.45 -9.58 11.88
N VAL A 119 -8.46 -9.69 10.99
CA VAL A 119 -9.18 -8.56 10.43
C VAL A 119 -10.49 -8.23 11.16
N GLY A 120 -10.79 -8.89 12.28
CA GLY A 120 -12.00 -8.66 13.10
C GLY A 120 -13.29 -9.01 12.36
N LEU A 121 -13.31 -10.12 11.63
CA LEU A 121 -14.48 -10.65 10.93
C LEU A 121 -14.85 -12.08 11.33
N LEU A 122 -14.23 -12.63 12.39
CA LEU A 122 -14.48 -14.01 12.80
C LEU A 122 -15.95 -14.24 13.17
N ASP A 123 -16.57 -13.34 13.93
CA ASP A 123 -17.98 -13.41 14.32
C ASP A 123 -18.97 -13.22 13.14
N ARG A 124 -18.47 -12.80 12.00
CA ARG A 124 -19.23 -12.55 10.78
C ARG A 124 -18.88 -13.54 9.67
N GLN A 125 -18.17 -14.64 9.99
CA GLN A 125 -17.65 -15.61 9.02
C GLN A 125 -18.74 -16.28 8.19
N ASP A 126 -19.93 -16.46 8.77
CA ASP A 126 -21.08 -17.12 8.15
C ASP A 126 -22.05 -16.14 7.46
N ASP A 127 -21.78 -14.83 7.54
CA ASP A 127 -22.56 -13.83 6.81
C ASP A 127 -22.15 -13.77 5.34
N THR A 128 -23.12 -13.54 4.46
CA THR A 128 -22.88 -13.43 3.01
C THR A 128 -22.17 -12.12 2.67
N PHE A 129 -21.25 -12.19 1.71
CA PHE A 129 -20.47 -11.02 1.25
C PHE A 129 -21.38 -9.89 0.72
N LYS A 130 -22.54 -10.21 0.14
CA LYS A 130 -23.51 -9.22 -0.33
C LYS A 130 -23.94 -8.25 0.78
N GLY A 131 -24.09 -8.74 2.00
CA GLY A 131 -24.50 -7.95 3.17
C GLY A 131 -23.39 -7.14 3.83
N PHE A 132 -22.15 -7.27 3.35
CA PHE A 132 -21.00 -6.57 3.95
C PHE A 132 -20.99 -5.08 3.61
N SER A 133 -20.69 -4.24 4.62
CA SER A 133 -20.32 -2.84 4.40
C SER A 133 -19.01 -2.73 3.59
N LEU A 134 -18.70 -1.56 3.05
CA LEU A 134 -17.47 -1.34 2.31
C LEU A 134 -16.23 -1.67 3.18
N GLY A 135 -16.21 -1.24 4.44
CA GLY A 135 -15.13 -1.55 5.38
C GLY A 135 -15.00 -3.04 5.68
N MET A 136 -16.12 -3.78 5.80
CA MET A 136 -16.08 -5.23 5.96
C MET A 136 -15.54 -5.92 4.70
N LYS A 137 -15.92 -5.46 3.51
CA LYS A 137 -15.40 -5.97 2.23
C LYS A 137 -13.91 -5.76 2.11
N GLN A 138 -13.41 -4.59 2.50
CA GLN A 138 -11.99 -4.27 2.49
C GLN A 138 -11.22 -5.14 3.49
N ARG A 139 -11.75 -5.35 4.69
CA ARG A 139 -11.16 -6.25 5.69
C ARG A 139 -11.10 -7.70 5.21
N LEU A 140 -12.14 -8.19 4.53
CA LEU A 140 -12.14 -9.53 3.93
C LEU A 140 -11.08 -9.66 2.83
N ALA A 141 -10.87 -8.60 2.03
CA ALA A 141 -9.81 -8.58 1.03
C ALA A 141 -8.43 -8.71 1.68
N ILE A 142 -8.16 -7.97 2.76
CA ILE A 142 -6.92 -8.10 3.53
C ILE A 142 -6.77 -9.55 4.05
N ALA A 143 -7.84 -10.14 4.62
CA ALA A 143 -7.81 -11.54 5.05
C ALA A 143 -7.42 -12.49 3.92
N SER A 144 -7.96 -12.30 2.70
CA SER A 144 -7.65 -13.15 1.54
C SER A 144 -6.19 -13.02 1.09
N ALA A 145 -5.60 -11.82 1.23
CA ALA A 145 -4.20 -11.58 0.91
C ALA A 145 -3.25 -12.22 1.94
N LEU A 146 -3.71 -12.45 3.17
CA LEU A 146 -2.92 -13.06 4.25
C LEU A 146 -2.95 -14.59 4.27
N LEU A 147 -3.82 -15.27 3.50
CA LEU A 147 -4.02 -16.72 3.56
C LEU A 147 -2.75 -17.54 3.29
N ASN A 148 -1.84 -17.05 2.45
CA ASN A 148 -0.56 -17.68 2.14
C ASN A 148 0.58 -17.25 3.07
N THR A 149 0.28 -16.60 4.22
CA THR A 149 1.30 -16.08 5.17
C THR A 149 2.43 -15.33 4.45
N PRO A 150 2.11 -14.24 3.75
CA PRO A 150 3.06 -13.58 2.87
C PRO A 150 4.20 -12.91 3.64
N GLU A 151 5.39 -12.84 3.02
CA GLU A 151 6.52 -12.06 3.53
C GLU A 151 6.32 -10.54 3.32
N ILE A 152 5.55 -10.19 2.28
CA ILE A 152 5.14 -8.81 2.00
C ILE A 152 3.67 -8.75 1.62
N LEU A 153 2.97 -7.74 2.16
CA LEU A 153 1.58 -7.40 1.84
C LEU A 153 1.52 -6.09 1.07
N ILE A 154 0.92 -6.12 -0.13
CA ILE A 154 0.74 -4.95 -1.01
C ILE A 154 -0.71 -4.52 -0.98
N LEU A 155 -0.96 -3.24 -0.68
CA LEU A 155 -2.29 -2.66 -0.55
C LEU A 155 -2.39 -1.39 -1.42
N ASP A 156 -3.27 -1.40 -2.42
CA ASP A 156 -3.54 -0.22 -3.24
C ASP A 156 -4.79 0.48 -2.74
N GLU A 157 -4.63 1.71 -2.21
CA GLU A 157 -5.68 2.58 -1.68
C GLU A 157 -6.66 1.86 -0.70
N PRO A 158 -6.16 1.17 0.36
CA PRO A 158 -6.99 0.27 1.18
C PRO A 158 -8.08 0.98 1.98
N THR A 159 -8.01 2.29 2.14
CA THR A 159 -8.96 3.11 2.92
C THR A 159 -9.89 3.94 2.05
N ASN A 160 -9.71 3.86 0.72
CA ASN A 160 -10.47 4.70 -0.22
C ASN A 160 -11.99 4.46 -0.11
N GLY A 161 -12.74 5.55 0.11
CA GLY A 161 -14.20 5.53 0.23
C GLY A 161 -14.73 5.04 1.58
N LEU A 162 -13.87 4.79 2.56
CA LEU A 162 -14.28 4.46 3.92
C LEU A 162 -14.61 5.71 4.74
N ASP A 163 -15.49 5.53 5.71
CA ASP A 163 -15.74 6.51 6.76
C ASP A 163 -14.54 6.59 7.75
N PRO A 164 -14.45 7.61 8.59
CA PRO A 164 -13.33 7.77 9.53
C PRO A 164 -13.13 6.57 10.45
N GLN A 165 -14.21 5.89 10.85
CA GLN A 165 -14.14 4.68 11.68
C GLN A 165 -13.53 3.50 10.90
N GLY A 166 -13.94 3.31 9.65
CA GLY A 166 -13.38 2.29 8.76
C GLY A 166 -11.90 2.51 8.48
N ILE A 167 -11.49 3.76 8.23
CA ILE A 167 -10.07 4.14 8.08
C ILE A 167 -9.28 3.75 9.33
N HIS A 168 -9.77 4.10 10.52
CA HIS A 168 -9.11 3.76 11.78
C HIS A 168 -8.97 2.25 11.96
N GLN A 169 -10.01 1.47 11.63
CA GLN A 169 -9.98 0.00 11.70
C GLN A 169 -8.94 -0.60 10.74
N ILE A 170 -8.91 -0.17 9.47
CA ILE A 170 -7.93 -0.66 8.48
C ILE A 170 -6.51 -0.31 8.93
N ARG A 171 -6.28 0.89 9.44
CA ARG A 171 -4.99 1.32 9.99
C ARG A 171 -4.53 0.40 11.14
N GLY A 172 -5.41 0.11 12.10
CA GLY A 172 -5.10 -0.81 13.20
C GLY A 172 -4.76 -2.23 12.73
N ILE A 173 -5.45 -2.72 11.68
CA ILE A 173 -5.15 -4.02 11.08
C ILE A 173 -3.76 -4.00 10.43
N ILE A 174 -3.43 -2.97 9.65
CA ILE A 174 -2.11 -2.82 9.01
C ILE A 174 -1.00 -2.80 10.06
N GLN A 175 -1.17 -2.02 11.13
CA GLN A 175 -0.21 -1.95 12.24
C GLN A 175 -0.05 -3.31 12.95
N LYS A 176 -1.16 -4.03 13.19
CA LYS A 176 -1.13 -5.38 13.77
C LYS A 176 -0.35 -6.36 12.88
N ILE A 177 -0.56 -6.34 11.56
CA ILE A 177 0.14 -7.19 10.61
C ILE A 177 1.64 -6.84 10.57
N ALA A 178 1.99 -5.56 10.53
CA ALA A 178 3.37 -5.08 10.54
C ALA A 178 4.10 -5.49 11.83
N SER A 179 3.45 -5.38 13.00
CA SER A 179 4.03 -5.77 14.29
C SER A 179 4.33 -7.28 14.38
N GLN A 180 3.73 -8.10 13.53
CA GLN A 180 4.01 -9.53 13.40
C GLN A 180 5.18 -9.84 12.45
N GLY A 181 5.85 -8.81 11.91
CA GLY A 181 7.03 -8.93 11.05
C GLY A 181 6.75 -9.00 9.56
N THR A 182 5.49 -8.89 9.13
CA THR A 182 5.17 -8.81 7.70
C THR A 182 5.56 -7.44 7.15
N THR A 183 6.31 -7.41 6.06
CA THR A 183 6.61 -6.16 5.33
C THR A 183 5.35 -5.67 4.63
N ILE A 184 5.14 -4.36 4.58
CA ILE A 184 3.95 -3.79 3.94
C ILE A 184 4.36 -2.75 2.92
N LEU A 185 3.73 -2.78 1.75
CA LEU A 185 3.78 -1.75 0.74
C LEU A 185 2.36 -1.21 0.52
N LEU A 186 2.15 0.04 0.92
CA LEU A 186 0.87 0.72 0.88
C LEU A 186 0.91 1.84 -0.16
N ALA A 187 0.01 1.87 -1.14
CA ALA A 187 -0.19 3.04 -1.98
C ALA A 187 -1.36 3.88 -1.45
N SER A 188 -1.16 5.18 -1.30
CA SER A 188 -2.19 6.14 -0.88
C SER A 188 -1.98 7.51 -1.50
N HIS A 189 -3.06 8.27 -1.65
CA HIS A 189 -3.01 9.70 -2.00
C HIS A 189 -3.14 10.60 -0.76
N LEU A 190 -3.30 10.02 0.44
CA LEU A 190 -3.52 10.73 1.69
C LEU A 190 -2.23 10.70 2.54
N LEU A 191 -1.61 11.86 2.73
CA LEU A 191 -0.40 12.02 3.54
C LEU A 191 -0.62 11.54 4.98
N ASP A 192 -1.74 11.92 5.60
CA ASP A 192 -2.09 11.54 6.99
C ASP A 192 -2.10 10.01 7.22
N GLU A 193 -2.46 9.24 6.21
CA GLU A 193 -2.42 7.78 6.30
C GLU A 193 -0.99 7.25 6.27
N VAL A 194 -0.17 7.79 5.37
CA VAL A 194 1.24 7.38 5.25
C VAL A 194 2.00 7.74 6.52
N GLU A 195 1.82 8.94 7.05
CA GLU A 195 2.48 9.38 8.28
C GLU A 195 2.15 8.53 9.50
N LYS A 196 0.89 8.06 9.62
CA LYS A 196 0.44 7.29 10.79
C LYS A 196 0.79 5.81 10.76
N VAL A 197 1.14 5.26 9.59
CA VAL A 197 1.33 3.82 9.41
C VAL A 197 2.71 3.46 8.89
N CYS A 198 3.29 4.30 8.02
CA CYS A 198 4.52 3.96 7.31
C CYS A 198 5.78 4.41 8.06
N THR A 199 6.85 3.62 7.91
CA THR A 199 8.21 3.97 8.36
C THR A 199 8.97 4.69 7.25
N HIS A 200 8.72 4.32 6.00
CA HIS A 200 9.36 4.86 4.80
C HIS A 200 8.32 5.29 3.78
N VAL A 201 8.69 6.22 2.91
CA VAL A 201 7.82 6.74 1.86
C VAL A 201 8.57 6.98 0.56
N VAL A 202 7.88 6.70 -0.54
CA VAL A 202 8.24 7.08 -1.90
C VAL A 202 7.16 8.05 -2.38
N VAL A 203 7.52 9.32 -2.56
CA VAL A 203 6.57 10.34 -3.06
C VAL A 203 6.65 10.38 -4.57
N LEU A 204 5.51 10.15 -5.23
CA LEU A 204 5.40 10.13 -6.69
C LEU A 204 4.62 11.33 -7.22
N SER A 205 5.13 11.95 -8.28
CA SER A 205 4.40 12.94 -9.08
C SER A 205 4.70 12.73 -10.56
N LYS A 206 3.65 12.66 -11.38
CA LYS A 206 3.76 12.52 -12.86
C LYS A 206 4.72 11.41 -13.29
N GLY A 207 4.67 10.27 -12.61
CA GLY A 207 5.50 9.09 -12.89
C GLY A 207 6.91 9.10 -12.30
N LYS A 208 7.35 10.19 -11.69
CA LYS A 208 8.70 10.34 -11.12
C LYS A 208 8.66 10.33 -9.59
N SER A 209 9.75 9.83 -8.97
CA SER A 209 9.94 10.00 -7.53
C SER A 209 10.45 11.40 -7.21
N LEU A 210 9.76 12.08 -6.30
CA LEU A 210 10.20 13.36 -5.74
C LEU A 210 11.01 13.16 -4.46
N TYR A 211 10.69 12.10 -3.70
CA TYR A 211 11.36 11.77 -2.45
C TYR A 211 11.33 10.25 -2.24
N VAL A 212 12.41 9.72 -1.69
CA VAL A 212 12.52 8.34 -1.23
C VAL A 212 13.29 8.35 0.08
N GLY A 213 12.67 7.92 1.18
CA GLY A 213 13.32 7.92 2.48
C GLY A 213 12.38 7.65 3.64
N ARG A 214 12.83 7.94 4.86
CA ARG A 214 12.00 7.78 6.06
C ARG A 214 10.95 8.89 6.16
N VAL A 215 9.77 8.53 6.65
CA VAL A 215 8.66 9.48 6.85
C VAL A 215 9.07 10.63 7.79
N GLU A 216 9.79 10.32 8.87
CA GLU A 216 10.27 11.33 9.82
C GLU A 216 11.19 12.37 9.15
N GLN A 217 12.05 11.93 8.23
CA GLN A 217 12.98 12.82 7.51
C GLN A 217 12.26 13.67 6.45
N MET A 218 11.23 13.11 5.82
CA MET A 218 10.39 13.88 4.88
C MET A 218 9.79 15.09 5.59
N ASN A 219 9.18 14.90 6.77
CA ASN A 219 8.57 15.97 7.54
C ASN A 219 9.61 17.03 7.99
N ALA A 220 10.82 16.61 8.34
CA ALA A 220 11.90 17.51 8.69
C ALA A 220 12.41 18.32 7.49
N SER A 221 12.39 17.75 6.27
CA SER A 221 12.87 18.40 5.04
C SER A 221 11.86 19.42 4.45
N PHE A 222 10.56 19.20 4.70
CA PHE A 222 9.47 20.10 4.31
C PHE A 222 8.96 20.89 5.51
N GLY A 223 9.84 21.32 6.42
CA GLY A 223 9.51 21.90 7.69
C GLY A 223 8.34 22.90 7.65
N PHE A 224 7.27 22.60 8.38
CA PHE A 224 6.20 23.54 8.63
C PHE A 224 6.65 24.50 9.73
N VAL A 225 6.68 25.79 9.41
CA VAL A 225 6.86 26.84 10.42
C VAL A 225 5.46 27.29 10.84
N THR A 226 5.09 27.02 12.10
CA THR A 226 3.88 27.57 12.67
C THR A 226 4.16 29.00 13.12
N LEU A 227 3.61 29.98 12.41
CA LEU A 227 3.70 31.38 12.76
C LEU A 227 2.50 31.74 13.64
N GLN A 228 2.77 32.23 14.87
CA GLN A 228 1.75 32.86 15.69
C GLN A 228 1.89 34.37 15.58
N CYS A 229 0.86 35.05 15.12
CA CYS A 229 0.86 36.49 14.96
C CYS A 229 -0.48 37.05 15.41
N SER A 230 -0.48 38.21 16.06
CA SER A 230 -1.69 38.96 16.45
C SER A 230 -2.39 39.65 15.27
N ASP A 231 -1.67 39.88 14.16
CA ASP A 231 -2.18 40.44 12.92
C ASP A 231 -2.03 39.47 11.75
N MET A 232 -2.95 38.51 11.65
CA MET A 232 -2.98 37.52 10.56
C MET A 232 -3.12 38.13 9.15
N PRO A 233 -3.94 39.19 8.90
CA PRO A 233 -3.99 39.84 7.61
C PRO A 233 -2.66 40.46 7.18
N GLY A 234 -1.98 41.14 8.10
CA GLY A 234 -0.66 41.74 7.84
C GLY A 234 0.41 40.69 7.57
N LEU A 235 0.42 39.60 8.32
CA LEU A 235 1.33 38.45 8.09
C LEU A 235 1.13 37.82 6.70
N LYS A 236 -0.13 37.61 6.29
CA LYS A 236 -0.44 37.04 4.98
C LYS A 236 0.09 37.91 3.84
N LYS A 237 -0.06 39.23 3.95
CA LYS A 237 0.46 40.19 2.96
C LYS A 237 2.00 40.12 2.86
N VAL A 238 2.70 40.07 3.98
CA VAL A 238 4.17 39.96 4.02
C VAL A 238 4.63 38.65 3.40
N LEU A 239 3.95 37.51 3.64
CA LEU A 239 4.27 36.20 3.06
C LEU A 239 4.02 36.17 1.55
N GLU A 240 2.96 36.82 1.06
CA GLU A 240 2.65 36.92 -0.38
C GLU A 240 3.66 37.83 -1.13
N GLU A 241 4.23 38.82 -0.47
CA GLU A 241 5.26 39.72 -1.02
C GLU A 241 6.70 39.14 -0.92
N SER A 242 6.89 38.08 -0.17
CA SER A 242 8.21 37.43 0.04
C SER A 242 8.47 36.34 -0.99
N THR A 243 9.43 36.56 -1.87
CA THR A 243 9.89 35.57 -2.88
C THR A 243 10.76 34.45 -2.29
N SER A 244 10.96 34.41 -0.98
CA SER A 244 11.81 33.43 -0.30
C SER A 244 11.07 32.16 0.14
N PHE A 245 9.80 32.02 -0.16
CA PHE A 245 8.93 30.90 0.22
C PHE A 245 8.32 30.15 -0.97
N GLU A 246 9.00 30.15 -2.14
CA GLU A 246 8.68 29.26 -3.26
C GLU A 246 9.29 27.86 -3.12
#